data_b58829e52bd7dd61bda41b19e5e5c4af
#
_entry.id   b58829e52bd7dd61bda41b19e5e5c4af
#
_cell.length_a   1.000
_cell.length_b   1.000
_cell.length_c   1.000
_cell.angle_alpha   90.00
_cell.angle_beta   90.00
_cell.angle_gamma   90.00
#
_symmetry.space_group_name_H-M   'P 1'
#
loop_
_entity.id
_entity.type
_entity.pdbx_description
1 polymer ?
#
loop_
_entity_poly.entity_id
_entity_poly.type
_entity_poly.pdbx_seq_one_letter_code
_entity_poly.pdbx_strand_id
1 'polypeptide(L)'
;SGGFAMRPDIRNNERVVIDAPALAADLYARVARAVPPTLADPRAVGANERFRCYRYRPGQHFARHYDGYFERDSGERSLLTLMVYLNEGFEGGSTVFHDLGVVVTPRAGHALLFQHHLLHEGATVHSGTKYALRSDVMYSAR
;
A
#
# COMPACT_ATOMS: atom_id res chain seq x y z
N SER A 1 -5.76 6.07 11.92
CA SER A 1 -6.85 6.00 12.86
C SER A 1 -6.92 4.64 13.48
N GLY A 2 -7.41 4.61 14.68
CA GLY A 2 -7.56 3.38 15.42
C GLY A 2 -8.44 2.37 14.73
N GLY A 3 -9.13 1.58 15.47
CA GLY A 3 -9.96 0.54 14.93
C GLY A 3 -11.12 1.10 14.13
N PHE A 4 -11.58 0.31 13.23
CA PHE A 4 -12.77 0.59 12.47
C PHE A 4 -13.39 -0.72 12.03
N ALA A 5 -14.68 -0.68 11.79
CA ALA A 5 -15.43 -1.85 11.39
C ALA A 5 -15.14 -2.19 9.92
N MET A 6 -15.22 -3.47 9.61
CA MET A 6 -15.21 -3.93 8.23
C MET A 6 -16.42 -3.36 7.48
N ARG A 7 -16.17 -2.82 6.30
CA ARG A 7 -17.20 -2.34 5.39
C ARG A 7 -17.21 -3.25 4.15
N PRO A 8 -17.99 -4.32 4.10
CA PRO A 8 -17.94 -5.29 3.00
C PRO A 8 -18.25 -4.70 1.63
N ASP A 9 -18.98 -3.59 1.56
CA ASP A 9 -19.25 -2.85 0.33
C ASP A 9 -18.01 -2.13 -0.20
N ILE A 10 -17.04 -1.79 0.68
CA ILE A 10 -15.79 -1.12 0.35
C ILE A 10 -14.68 -2.15 0.24
N ARG A 11 -14.54 -2.97 1.27
CA ARG A 11 -13.57 -4.08 1.28
C ARG A 11 -14.07 -5.22 2.12
N ASN A 12 -13.73 -6.42 1.74
CA ASN A 12 -14.02 -7.63 2.51
C ASN A 12 -12.78 -8.53 2.66
N ASN A 13 -11.60 -8.02 2.29
CA ASN A 13 -10.35 -8.71 2.54
C ASN A 13 -10.00 -8.67 4.04
N GLU A 14 -9.11 -9.55 4.45
CA GLU A 14 -8.62 -9.59 5.84
C GLU A 14 -7.31 -8.82 5.94
N ARG A 15 -7.05 -8.24 7.10
CA ARG A 15 -5.78 -7.57 7.34
C ARG A 15 -5.31 -7.71 8.79
N VAL A 16 -3.99 -7.65 8.94
CA VAL A 16 -3.31 -7.57 10.24
C VAL A 16 -2.38 -6.37 10.18
N VAL A 17 -2.31 -5.62 11.26
CA VAL A 17 -1.40 -4.48 11.39
C VAL A 17 -0.25 -4.87 12.30
N ILE A 18 0.98 -4.66 11.83
CA ILE A 18 2.19 -4.95 12.60
C ILE A 18 3.13 -3.74 12.55
N ASP A 19 3.97 -3.61 13.57
CA ASP A 19 5.06 -2.65 13.58
C ASP A 19 6.37 -3.42 13.38
N ALA A 20 7.10 -3.08 12.31
CA ALA A 20 8.30 -3.81 11.91
C ALA A 20 9.38 -2.84 11.39
N PRO A 21 10.10 -2.14 12.30
CA PRO A 21 11.09 -1.14 11.89
C PRO A 21 12.20 -1.68 11.01
N ALA A 22 12.68 -2.90 11.30
CA ALA A 22 13.74 -3.50 10.49
C ALA A 22 13.28 -3.81 9.06
N LEU A 23 12.04 -4.30 8.93
CA LEU A 23 11.45 -4.55 7.61
C LEU A 23 11.28 -3.23 6.85
N ALA A 24 10.82 -2.18 7.53
CA ALA A 24 10.67 -0.86 6.91
C ALA A 24 11.99 -0.34 6.37
N ALA A 25 13.07 -0.45 7.14
CA ALA A 25 14.39 -0.02 6.72
C ALA A 25 14.90 -0.84 5.51
N ASP A 26 14.70 -2.15 5.53
CA ASP A 26 15.12 -3.02 4.45
C ASP A 26 14.36 -2.72 3.15
N LEU A 27 13.04 -2.61 3.24
CA LEU A 27 12.22 -2.29 2.07
C LEU A 27 12.54 -0.91 1.51
N TYR A 28 12.72 0.09 2.38
CA TYR A 28 13.06 1.42 1.92
C TYR A 28 14.39 1.42 1.16
N ALA A 29 15.38 0.72 1.65
CA ALA A 29 16.66 0.62 0.97
C ALA A 29 16.51 0.01 -0.43
N ARG A 30 15.60 -0.96 -0.58
CA ARG A 30 15.36 -1.63 -1.87
C ARG A 30 14.61 -0.76 -2.86
N VAL A 31 13.70 0.11 -2.42
CA VAL A 31 12.89 0.95 -3.29
C VAL A 31 13.40 2.39 -3.43
N ALA A 32 14.45 2.75 -2.72
CA ALA A 32 14.90 4.14 -2.60
C ALA A 32 15.13 4.83 -3.95
N ARG A 33 15.61 4.09 -4.96
CA ARG A 33 15.83 4.65 -6.30
C ARG A 33 14.56 5.13 -6.97
N ALA A 34 13.43 4.51 -6.66
CA ALA A 34 12.14 4.85 -7.24
C ALA A 34 11.39 5.91 -6.42
N VAL A 35 11.88 6.24 -5.23
CA VAL A 35 11.24 7.22 -4.35
C VAL A 35 11.69 8.61 -4.76
N PRO A 36 10.74 9.53 -5.08
CA PRO A 36 11.10 10.93 -5.28
C PRO A 36 11.77 11.49 -4.02
N PRO A 37 13.00 12.00 -4.12
CA PRO A 37 13.72 12.48 -2.93
C PRO A 37 13.03 13.69 -2.28
N THR A 38 12.27 14.43 -3.07
CA THR A 38 11.45 15.54 -2.57
C THR A 38 10.09 15.51 -3.27
N LEU A 39 9.06 15.95 -2.54
CA LEU A 39 7.76 16.24 -3.10
C LEU A 39 7.39 17.64 -2.64
N ALA A 40 7.43 18.60 -3.56
CA ALA A 40 7.50 20.01 -3.24
C ALA A 40 8.73 20.25 -2.32
N ASP A 41 8.56 20.79 -1.10
CA ASP A 41 9.68 21.01 -0.20
C ASP A 41 10.04 19.78 0.67
N PRO A 42 9.07 18.97 1.14
CA PRO A 42 9.39 17.83 2.00
C PRO A 42 10.32 16.82 1.34
N ARG A 43 11.25 16.26 2.14
CA ARG A 43 12.23 15.28 1.69
C ARG A 43 11.86 13.90 2.19
N ALA A 44 12.08 12.87 1.37
CA ALA A 44 11.88 11.49 1.76
C ALA A 44 12.83 11.11 2.90
N VAL A 45 12.28 10.49 3.94
CA VAL A 45 13.06 10.13 5.15
C VAL A 45 13.04 8.64 5.47
N GLY A 46 12.17 7.86 4.87
CA GLY A 46 12.12 6.41 5.10
C GLY A 46 10.73 5.85 4.93
N ALA A 47 10.59 4.57 5.20
CA ALA A 47 9.30 3.89 5.19
C ALA A 47 8.70 3.86 6.59
N ASN A 48 7.37 3.93 6.65
CA ASN A 48 6.65 3.78 7.91
C ASN A 48 6.83 2.35 8.42
N GLU A 49 7.13 2.21 9.71
CA GLU A 49 7.29 0.92 10.38
C GLU A 49 5.97 0.17 10.55
N ARG A 50 4.85 0.84 10.39
CA ARG A 50 3.53 0.23 10.50
C ARG A 50 3.13 -0.36 9.16
N PHE A 51 2.93 -1.68 9.15
CA PHE A 51 2.51 -2.42 7.97
C PHE A 51 1.10 -2.93 8.13
N ARG A 52 0.36 -2.88 7.03
CA ARG A 52 -0.89 -3.59 6.86
C ARG A 52 -0.61 -4.81 6.00
N CYS A 53 -0.87 -6.00 6.54
CA CYS A 53 -0.68 -7.27 5.84
C CYS A 53 -2.05 -7.74 5.39
N TYR A 54 -2.28 -7.80 4.08
CA TYR A 54 -3.57 -8.13 3.51
C TYR A 54 -3.60 -9.56 3.01
N ARG A 55 -4.74 -10.21 3.20
CA ARG A 55 -5.06 -11.48 2.58
C ARG A 55 -6.39 -11.35 1.83
N TYR A 56 -6.38 -11.77 0.56
CA TYR A 56 -7.58 -11.79 -0.27
C TYR A 56 -7.83 -13.24 -0.69
N ARG A 57 -8.93 -13.80 -0.20
CA ARG A 57 -9.44 -15.11 -0.62
C ARG A 57 -10.37 -14.92 -1.81
N PRO A 58 -10.77 -16.01 -2.50
CA PRO A 58 -11.71 -15.89 -3.61
C PRO A 58 -12.97 -15.12 -3.22
N GLY A 59 -13.36 -14.18 -4.07
CA GLY A 59 -14.48 -13.27 -3.83
C GLY A 59 -14.13 -12.01 -3.07
N GLN A 60 -12.91 -11.91 -2.54
CA GLN A 60 -12.52 -10.74 -1.75
C GLN A 60 -11.88 -9.68 -2.62
N HIS A 61 -12.07 -8.42 -2.21
CA HIS A 61 -11.69 -7.25 -2.99
C HIS A 61 -11.50 -6.04 -2.07
N PHE A 62 -11.03 -4.96 -2.66
CA PHE A 62 -10.99 -3.65 -2.02
C PHE A 62 -11.46 -2.63 -3.06
N ALA A 63 -12.67 -2.10 -2.89
CA ALA A 63 -13.28 -1.20 -3.85
C ALA A 63 -12.48 0.10 -4.00
N ARG A 64 -12.78 0.87 -5.04
CA ARG A 64 -12.10 2.15 -5.32
C ARG A 64 -12.02 3.00 -4.08
N HIS A 65 -10.83 3.51 -3.80
CA HIS A 65 -10.60 4.36 -2.65
C HIS A 65 -9.33 5.17 -2.83
N TYR A 66 -9.19 6.18 -1.98
CA TYR A 66 -7.94 6.91 -1.79
C TYR A 66 -7.29 6.39 -0.53
N ASP A 67 -5.97 6.46 -0.44
CA ASP A 67 -5.28 6.16 0.80
C ASP A 67 -5.18 7.42 1.65
N GLY A 68 -5.35 7.26 2.96
CA GLY A 68 -5.11 8.34 3.90
C GLY A 68 -3.62 8.48 4.20
N TYR A 69 -3.21 9.65 4.63
CA TYR A 69 -1.84 9.85 5.08
C TYR A 69 -1.70 9.60 6.57
N PHE A 70 -0.48 9.28 6.99
CA PHE A 70 -0.12 9.08 8.39
C PHE A 70 0.81 10.23 8.79
N GLU A 71 0.53 10.87 9.92
CA GLU A 71 1.34 11.97 10.42
C GLU A 71 1.87 11.63 11.80
N ARG A 72 3.19 11.87 11.99
CA ARG A 72 3.85 11.70 13.28
C ARG A 72 3.82 13.00 14.06
N ASP A 73 4.01 12.91 15.37
CA ASP A 73 4.09 14.09 16.24
C ASP A 73 5.23 15.05 15.83
N SER A 74 6.27 14.50 15.19
CA SER A 74 7.38 15.30 14.65
C SER A 74 6.99 16.19 13.47
N GLY A 75 5.82 15.96 12.88
CA GLY A 75 5.39 16.63 11.65
C GLY A 75 5.74 15.86 10.39
N GLU A 76 6.51 14.78 10.49
CA GLU A 76 6.72 13.88 9.35
C GLU A 76 5.40 13.24 8.96
N ARG A 77 5.16 13.11 7.67
CA ARG A 77 3.93 12.49 7.18
C ARG A 77 4.18 11.67 5.94
N SER A 78 3.31 10.71 5.72
CA SER A 78 3.37 9.89 4.52
C SER A 78 2.78 10.64 3.34
N LEU A 79 3.40 10.50 2.18
CA LEU A 79 2.89 11.07 0.94
C LEU A 79 2.71 10.00 -0.15
N LEU A 80 3.44 8.89 -0.04
CA LEU A 80 3.32 7.79 -1.00
C LEU A 80 2.90 6.52 -0.30
N THR A 81 2.10 5.72 -1.00
CA THR A 81 1.83 4.34 -0.63
C THR A 81 2.94 3.46 -1.18
N LEU A 82 3.43 2.56 -0.34
CA LEU A 82 4.35 1.49 -0.72
C LEU A 82 3.61 0.18 -0.55
N MET A 83 3.32 -0.49 -1.66
CA MET A 83 2.65 -1.78 -1.64
C MET A 83 3.58 -2.84 -2.22
N VAL A 84 3.64 -4.00 -1.59
CA VAL A 84 4.44 -5.13 -2.08
C VAL A 84 3.53 -6.34 -2.26
N TYR A 85 3.57 -6.93 -3.44
CA TYR A 85 2.90 -8.22 -3.68
C TYR A 85 3.79 -9.33 -3.13
N LEU A 86 3.25 -10.16 -2.25
CA LEU A 86 4.01 -11.23 -1.61
C LEU A 86 3.98 -12.54 -2.38
N ASN A 87 2.99 -12.71 -3.24
CA ASN A 87 2.83 -13.93 -4.03
C ASN A 87 2.15 -13.64 -5.36
N GLU A 88 2.08 -14.65 -6.18
CA GLU A 88 1.37 -14.65 -7.46
C GLU A 88 0.75 -16.03 -7.66
N GLY A 89 0.19 -16.30 -8.85
CA GLY A 89 -0.40 -17.61 -9.13
C GLY A 89 -1.88 -17.69 -8.76
N PHE A 90 -2.48 -16.59 -8.35
CA PHE A 90 -3.93 -16.47 -8.17
C PHE A 90 -4.54 -15.78 -9.39
N GLU A 91 -5.85 -15.89 -9.57
CA GLU A 91 -6.56 -15.23 -10.65
C GLU A 91 -7.30 -13.99 -10.14
N GLY A 92 -7.26 -12.91 -10.93
CA GLY A 92 -7.80 -11.63 -10.50
C GLY A 92 -6.83 -10.90 -9.60
N GLY A 93 -7.33 -10.04 -8.75
CA GLY A 93 -6.54 -9.37 -7.72
C GLY A 93 -5.62 -8.27 -8.22
N SER A 94 -5.79 -7.78 -9.45
CA SER A 94 -4.98 -6.68 -9.97
C SER A 94 -5.26 -5.38 -9.20
N THR A 95 -4.27 -4.50 -9.17
CA THR A 95 -4.46 -3.14 -8.69
C THR A 95 -4.80 -2.26 -9.87
N VAL A 96 -5.95 -1.58 -9.80
CA VAL A 96 -6.49 -0.81 -10.91
C VAL A 96 -6.52 0.67 -10.55
N PHE A 97 -5.86 1.48 -11.37
CA PHE A 97 -5.88 2.94 -11.26
C PHE A 97 -6.81 3.46 -12.37
N HIS A 98 -8.08 3.61 -12.04
CA HIS A 98 -9.11 3.90 -13.04
C HIS A 98 -8.89 5.20 -13.80
N ASP A 99 -8.51 6.27 -13.09
CA ASP A 99 -8.32 7.58 -13.72
C ASP A 99 -7.12 7.61 -14.65
N LEU A 100 -6.17 6.71 -14.45
CA LEU A 100 -4.96 6.62 -15.28
C LEU A 100 -5.08 5.56 -16.38
N GLY A 101 -6.11 4.73 -16.33
CA GLY A 101 -6.24 3.61 -17.25
C GLY A 101 -5.14 2.57 -17.07
N VAL A 102 -4.60 2.43 -15.84
CA VAL A 102 -3.49 1.51 -15.55
C VAL A 102 -3.99 0.34 -14.72
N VAL A 103 -3.62 -0.87 -15.16
CA VAL A 103 -3.89 -2.11 -14.44
C VAL A 103 -2.54 -2.77 -14.13
N VAL A 104 -2.28 -3.00 -12.85
CA VAL A 104 -1.04 -3.66 -12.42
C VAL A 104 -1.35 -5.09 -12.03
N THR A 105 -0.74 -6.03 -12.74
CA THR A 105 -0.86 -7.46 -12.44
C THR A 105 0.11 -7.81 -11.32
N PRO A 106 -0.36 -8.46 -10.25
CA PRO A 106 0.51 -8.86 -9.16
C PRO A 106 1.62 -9.81 -9.60
N ARG A 107 2.83 -9.54 -9.13
CA ARG A 107 3.99 -10.41 -9.29
C ARG A 107 4.73 -10.48 -7.96
N ALA A 108 5.07 -11.67 -7.53
CA ALA A 108 5.74 -11.88 -6.25
C ALA A 108 7.03 -11.04 -6.15
N GLY A 109 7.16 -10.29 -5.06
CA GLY A 109 8.33 -9.46 -4.81
C GLY A 109 8.34 -8.10 -5.50
N HIS A 110 7.31 -7.78 -6.30
CA HIS A 110 7.21 -6.47 -6.93
C HIS A 110 6.55 -5.46 -6.02
N ALA A 111 7.05 -4.23 -6.05
CA ALA A 111 6.51 -3.13 -5.26
C ALA A 111 5.87 -2.09 -6.16
N LEU A 112 4.83 -1.46 -5.63
CA LEU A 112 4.20 -0.27 -6.22
C LEU A 112 4.45 0.92 -5.33
N LEU A 113 4.78 2.05 -5.94
CA LEU A 113 4.86 3.33 -5.27
C LEU A 113 3.89 4.28 -5.96
N PHE A 114 2.99 4.87 -5.20
CA PHE A 114 2.05 5.85 -5.78
C PHE A 114 1.58 6.84 -4.73
N GLN A 115 1.15 8.01 -5.21
CA GLN A 115 0.65 9.04 -4.31
C GLN A 115 -0.69 8.63 -3.71
N HIS A 116 -0.91 8.95 -2.44
CA HIS A 116 -2.11 8.57 -1.71
C HIS A 116 -3.41 9.01 -2.37
N HIS A 117 -3.39 10.13 -3.08
CA HIS A 117 -4.60 10.68 -3.70
C HIS A 117 -4.94 10.06 -5.05
N LEU A 118 -4.22 9.06 -5.51
CA LEU A 118 -4.60 8.32 -6.70
C LEU A 118 -5.69 7.32 -6.36
N LEU A 119 -6.82 7.44 -7.05
CA LEU A 119 -7.92 6.52 -6.89
C LEU A 119 -7.53 5.15 -7.41
N HIS A 120 -7.68 4.13 -6.60
CA HIS A 120 -7.30 2.77 -6.98
C HIS A 120 -8.20 1.74 -6.32
N GLU A 121 -8.14 0.53 -6.88
CA GLU A 121 -8.96 -0.59 -6.40
C GLU A 121 -8.11 -1.86 -6.37
N GLY A 122 -8.36 -2.70 -5.36
CA GLY A 122 -7.90 -4.08 -5.36
C GLY A 122 -9.00 -4.94 -5.97
N ALA A 123 -8.84 -5.31 -7.23
CA ALA A 123 -9.85 -6.07 -7.95
C ALA A 123 -10.10 -7.43 -7.30
N THR A 124 -11.29 -7.97 -7.48
CA THR A 124 -11.69 -9.26 -6.90
C THR A 124 -10.72 -10.36 -7.28
N VAL A 125 -10.33 -11.17 -6.29
CA VAL A 125 -9.61 -12.42 -6.51
C VAL A 125 -10.63 -13.48 -6.88
N HIS A 126 -10.42 -14.17 -7.99
CA HIS A 126 -11.36 -15.19 -8.48
C HIS A 126 -11.00 -16.58 -8.02
N SER A 127 -9.71 -16.90 -7.95
CA SER A 127 -9.23 -18.18 -7.44
C SER A 127 -7.84 -18.00 -6.83
N GLY A 128 -7.48 -18.89 -5.91
CA GLY A 128 -6.24 -18.77 -5.14
C GLY A 128 -6.35 -17.74 -4.04
N THR A 129 -5.21 -17.38 -3.46
CA THR A 129 -5.15 -16.41 -2.36
C THR A 129 -4.06 -15.38 -2.64
N LYS A 130 -4.40 -14.13 -2.48
CA LYS A 130 -3.46 -13.01 -2.69
C LYS A 130 -2.98 -12.50 -1.34
N TYR A 131 -1.67 -12.32 -1.20
CA TYR A 131 -1.06 -11.66 -0.04
C TYR A 131 -0.32 -10.41 -0.48
N ALA A 132 -0.51 -9.33 0.24
CA ALA A 132 0.16 -8.06 -0.03
C ALA A 132 0.50 -7.35 1.27
N LEU A 133 1.60 -6.59 1.25
CA LEU A 133 1.97 -5.68 2.31
C LEU A 133 1.70 -4.26 1.85
N ARG A 134 1.29 -3.42 2.79
CA ARG A 134 1.23 -1.99 2.55
C ARG A 134 1.92 -1.23 3.68
N SER A 135 2.76 -0.30 3.30
CA SER A 135 3.27 0.74 4.18
C SER A 135 3.23 2.07 3.43
N ASP A 136 3.96 3.04 3.93
CA ASP A 136 4.01 4.38 3.35
C ASP A 136 5.45 4.86 3.29
N VAL A 137 5.74 5.76 2.37
CA VAL A 137 6.99 6.53 2.39
C VAL A 137 6.74 7.83 3.14
N MET A 138 7.54 8.05 4.16
CA MET A 138 7.45 9.22 5.03
C MET A 138 8.31 10.36 4.48
N TYR A 139 7.80 11.56 4.60
CA TYR A 139 8.48 12.78 4.18
C TYR A 139 8.63 13.72 5.37
N SER A 140 9.67 14.54 5.32
CA SER A 140 10.00 15.47 6.40
C SER A 140 8.90 16.49 6.64
N ALA A 141 8.86 17.03 7.84
CA ALA A 141 8.08 18.22 8.12
C ALA A 141 8.59 19.39 7.25
N ARG A 142 7.71 20.32 6.98
CA ARG A 142 8.07 21.55 6.26
C ARG A 142 8.86 22.49 7.12
#